data_cf274d5d837aea98b7beae4a5e77fc1e
#
_entry.id   cf274d5d837aea98b7beae4a5e77fc1e
#
_cell.length_a   1.000
_cell.length_b   1.000
_cell.length_c   1.000
_cell.angle_alpha   90.00
_cell.angle_beta   90.00
_cell.angle_gamma   90.00
#
_symmetry.space_group_name_H-M   'P 1'
#
loop_
_entity.id
_entity.type
_entity.pdbx_description
1 polymer ?
#
loop_
_entity_poly.entity_id
_entity_poly.type
_entity_poly.pdbx_seq_one_letter_code
_entity_poly.pdbx_strand_id
1 'polypeptide(L)'
;IAELNNFIVLDEYKKYLVLREAAAVYQTESSLEREFIQDLVNQGYENLPKLTTPAAMLENIREQLQILNDVQFCDTEWTRFCEEYLDKPSDNHIDKTRKIHNDYIYDFVFDDGHIKNIYLVDKENVTKNKMQVISQFEQAGSQANRYDVTILVNGLPLVQVELKKRGVAIREAFNQVNRYSKES
;
A
#
# COMPACT_ATOMS: atom_id res chain seq x y z
N ILE A 1 5.30 46.57 19.53
CA ILE A 1 6.20 46.23 18.41
C ILE A 1 6.10 44.70 18.15
N ALA A 2 6.04 43.85 19.17
CA ALA A 2 5.90 42.41 19.03
C ALA A 2 4.51 42.00 18.48
N GLU A 3 3.45 42.72 18.84
CA GLU A 3 2.10 42.49 18.33
C GLU A 3 1.96 42.83 16.85
N LEU A 4 2.64 43.90 16.39
CA LEU A 4 2.66 44.31 14.98
C LEU A 4 3.35 43.25 14.08
N ASN A 5 4.43 42.62 14.56
CA ASN A 5 5.13 41.57 13.82
C ASN A 5 4.26 40.31 13.69
N ASN A 6 3.53 39.93 14.73
CA ASN A 6 2.61 38.81 14.67
C ASN A 6 1.42 39.05 13.73
N PHE A 7 0.95 40.27 13.64
CA PHE A 7 -0.15 40.63 12.74
C PHE A 7 0.28 40.61 11.25
N ILE A 8 1.50 41.05 10.96
CA ILE A 8 2.08 41.03 9.61
C ILE A 8 2.29 39.56 9.17
N VAL A 9 2.82 38.72 10.05
CA VAL A 9 3.03 37.31 9.76
C VAL A 9 1.70 36.55 9.50
N LEU A 10 0.63 36.89 10.23
CA LEU A 10 -0.70 36.35 10.00
C LEU A 10 -1.31 36.79 8.67
N ASP A 11 -1.08 38.01 8.25
CA ASP A 11 -1.59 38.51 6.97
C ASP A 11 -0.83 37.91 5.78
N GLU A 12 0.49 37.80 5.86
CA GLU A 12 1.31 37.08 4.89
C GLU A 12 0.94 35.58 4.83
N TYR A 13 0.69 34.96 5.96
CA TYR A 13 0.28 33.55 6.02
C TYR A 13 -1.10 33.35 5.39
N LYS A 14 -2.08 34.23 5.69
CA LYS A 14 -3.39 34.22 5.04
C LYS A 14 -3.29 34.44 3.54
N LYS A 15 -2.46 35.38 3.10
CA LYS A 15 -2.21 35.67 1.68
C LYS A 15 -1.57 34.45 0.98
N TYR A 16 -0.62 33.80 1.66
CA TYR A 16 0.01 32.58 1.17
C TYR A 16 -1.00 31.41 1.08
N LEU A 17 -1.88 31.23 2.08
CA LEU A 17 -2.95 30.24 2.05
C LEU A 17 -3.94 30.50 0.91
N VAL A 18 -4.37 31.75 0.72
CA VAL A 18 -5.29 32.12 -0.38
C VAL A 18 -4.65 31.84 -1.74
N LEU A 19 -3.37 32.20 -1.93
CA LEU A 19 -2.65 31.91 -3.16
C LEU A 19 -2.49 30.40 -3.41
N ARG A 20 -2.23 29.63 -2.36
CA ARG A 20 -2.13 28.18 -2.44
C ARG A 20 -3.49 27.52 -2.71
N GLU A 21 -4.56 28.05 -2.13
CA GLU A 21 -5.94 27.62 -2.42
C GLU A 21 -6.36 27.94 -3.85
N ALA A 22 -6.02 29.16 -4.35
CA ALA A 22 -6.33 29.54 -5.73
C ALA A 22 -5.56 28.67 -6.76
N ALA A 23 -4.30 28.33 -6.48
CA ALA A 23 -3.52 27.43 -7.33
C ALA A 23 -4.02 25.97 -7.30
N ALA A 24 -4.62 25.55 -6.18
CA ALA A 24 -5.08 24.17 -5.98
C ALA A 24 -6.51 23.89 -6.52
N VAL A 25 -7.26 24.93 -6.89
CA VAL A 25 -8.63 24.80 -7.45
C VAL A 25 -8.62 24.07 -8.81
N TYR A 26 -7.50 24.04 -9.50
CA TYR A 26 -7.37 23.38 -10.82
C TYR A 26 -6.71 21.99 -10.77
N GLN A 27 -6.37 21.48 -9.58
CA GLN A 27 -5.72 20.17 -9.48
C GLN A 27 -6.76 19.05 -9.60
N THR A 28 -6.63 18.22 -10.63
CA THR A 28 -7.47 17.04 -10.82
C THR A 28 -7.04 15.89 -9.88
N GLU A 29 -7.92 14.94 -9.60
CA GLU A 29 -7.57 13.75 -8.82
C GLU A 29 -6.41 12.99 -9.46
N SER A 30 -6.39 12.87 -10.78
CA SER A 30 -5.26 12.25 -11.51
C SER A 30 -3.94 13.02 -11.39
N SER A 31 -3.98 14.34 -11.18
CA SER A 31 -2.76 15.12 -10.92
C SER A 31 -2.24 14.87 -9.50
N LEU A 32 -3.15 14.82 -8.53
CA LEU A 32 -2.81 14.48 -7.14
C LEU A 32 -2.21 13.08 -7.03
N GLU A 33 -2.82 12.11 -7.72
CA GLU A 33 -2.33 10.73 -7.77
C GLU A 33 -0.88 10.68 -8.30
N ARG A 34 -0.61 11.33 -9.43
CA ARG A 34 0.73 11.36 -10.01
C ARG A 34 1.76 12.05 -9.12
N GLU A 35 1.40 13.18 -8.50
CA GLU A 35 2.28 13.87 -7.56
C GLU A 35 2.57 13.01 -6.33
N PHE A 36 1.55 12.38 -5.77
CA PHE A 36 1.70 11.51 -4.62
C PHE A 36 2.61 10.29 -4.92
N ILE A 37 2.41 9.65 -6.09
CA ILE A 37 3.29 8.56 -6.53
C ILE A 37 4.72 9.05 -6.72
N GLN A 38 4.91 10.23 -7.34
CA GLN A 38 6.24 10.81 -7.52
C GLN A 38 6.93 11.11 -6.19
N ASP A 39 6.20 11.61 -5.21
CA ASP A 39 6.73 11.85 -3.86
C ASP A 39 7.17 10.55 -3.17
N LEU A 40 6.41 9.47 -3.32
CA LEU A 40 6.81 8.14 -2.83
C LEU A 40 8.07 7.62 -3.56
N VAL A 41 8.14 7.78 -4.87
CA VAL A 41 9.33 7.39 -5.66
C VAL A 41 10.56 8.19 -5.19
N ASN A 42 10.43 9.49 -4.96
CA ASN A 42 11.50 10.33 -4.43
C ASN A 42 11.95 9.89 -3.02
N GLN A 43 11.10 9.21 -2.26
CA GLN A 43 11.39 8.59 -0.96
C GLN A 43 11.96 7.16 -1.08
N GLY A 44 12.15 6.65 -2.29
CA GLY A 44 12.74 5.33 -2.53
C GLY A 44 11.76 4.19 -2.78
N TYR A 45 10.47 4.48 -2.94
CA TYR A 45 9.49 3.47 -3.34
C TYR A 45 9.66 3.11 -4.81
N GLU A 46 9.54 1.84 -5.12
CA GLU A 46 9.52 1.36 -6.51
C GLU A 46 8.11 1.48 -7.10
N ASN A 47 7.97 2.21 -8.19
CA ASN A 47 6.69 2.32 -8.90
C ASN A 47 6.52 1.15 -9.88
N LEU A 48 5.40 0.41 -9.75
CA LEU A 48 5.07 -0.76 -10.57
C LEU A 48 3.77 -0.53 -11.37
N PRO A 49 3.77 0.35 -12.38
CA PRO A 49 2.54 0.75 -13.08
C PRO A 49 1.88 -0.38 -13.89
N LYS A 50 2.57 -1.50 -14.10
CA LYS A 50 2.05 -2.67 -14.84
C LYS A 50 1.48 -3.75 -13.93
N LEU A 51 1.58 -3.60 -12.62
CA LEU A 51 1.08 -4.57 -11.65
C LEU A 51 -0.41 -4.34 -11.39
N THR A 52 -1.26 -4.86 -12.29
CA THR A 52 -2.70 -4.57 -12.30
C THR A 52 -3.59 -5.78 -12.05
N THR A 53 -3.03 -7.00 -12.01
CA THR A 53 -3.81 -8.22 -11.85
C THR A 53 -3.46 -8.98 -10.57
N PRO A 54 -4.40 -9.74 -9.97
CA PRO A 54 -4.13 -10.59 -8.81
C PRO A 54 -3.01 -11.60 -9.04
N ALA A 55 -2.94 -12.20 -10.23
CA ALA A 55 -1.88 -13.16 -10.57
C ALA A 55 -0.49 -12.50 -10.58
N ALA A 56 -0.38 -11.30 -11.20
CA ALA A 56 0.87 -10.54 -11.18
C ALA A 56 1.24 -10.08 -9.76
N MET A 57 0.24 -9.78 -8.92
CA MET A 57 0.47 -9.44 -7.50
C MET A 57 1.08 -10.62 -6.75
N LEU A 58 0.53 -11.83 -6.90
CA LEU A 58 1.06 -13.03 -6.26
C LEU A 58 2.48 -13.35 -6.71
N GLU A 59 2.79 -13.14 -7.99
CA GLU A 59 4.14 -13.34 -8.51
C GLU A 59 5.13 -12.31 -7.94
N ASN A 60 4.72 -11.05 -7.84
CA ASN A 60 5.52 -10.02 -7.17
C ASN A 60 5.74 -10.34 -5.69
N ILE A 61 4.72 -10.83 -4.97
CA ILE A 61 4.88 -11.27 -3.57
C ILE A 61 5.90 -12.40 -3.49
N ARG A 62 5.81 -13.40 -4.36
CA ARG A 62 6.75 -14.52 -4.42
C ARG A 62 8.19 -14.02 -4.58
N GLU A 63 8.41 -13.15 -5.56
CA GLU A 63 9.73 -12.57 -5.83
C GLU A 63 10.27 -11.83 -4.60
N GLN A 64 9.48 -10.94 -4.01
CA GLN A 64 9.93 -10.14 -2.88
C GLN A 64 10.17 -10.99 -1.61
N LEU A 65 9.31 -11.98 -1.34
CA LEU A 65 9.53 -12.89 -0.21
C LEU A 65 10.75 -13.79 -0.41
N GLN A 66 11.04 -14.22 -1.61
CA GLN A 66 12.27 -14.97 -1.93
C GLN A 66 13.51 -14.12 -1.64
N ILE A 67 13.49 -12.85 -2.06
CA ILE A 67 14.60 -11.91 -1.82
C ILE A 67 14.75 -11.64 -0.31
N LEU A 68 13.65 -11.32 0.39
CA LEU A 68 13.67 -11.00 1.81
C LEU A 68 14.26 -12.14 2.66
N ASN A 69 13.90 -13.38 2.31
CA ASN A 69 14.22 -14.58 3.08
C ASN A 69 15.43 -15.36 2.57
N ASP A 70 16.03 -14.91 1.46
CA ASP A 70 17.12 -15.66 0.80
C ASP A 70 16.75 -17.13 0.57
N VAL A 71 15.65 -17.35 -0.16
CA VAL A 71 15.10 -18.66 -0.55
C VAL A 71 14.66 -18.66 -2.01
N GLN A 72 14.46 -19.86 -2.55
CA GLN A 72 13.78 -20.05 -3.83
C GLN A 72 12.68 -21.10 -3.62
N PHE A 73 11.44 -20.74 -3.94
CA PHE A 73 10.34 -21.71 -3.96
C PHE A 73 10.24 -22.32 -5.36
N CYS A 74 10.14 -23.63 -5.46
CA CYS A 74 9.59 -24.24 -6.66
C CYS A 74 8.07 -23.97 -6.74
N ASP A 75 7.42 -24.29 -7.85
CA ASP A 75 6.00 -23.95 -8.03
C ASP A 75 5.08 -24.74 -7.06
N THR A 76 5.43 -25.98 -6.75
CA THR A 76 4.70 -26.79 -5.78
C THR A 76 4.84 -26.24 -4.35
N GLU A 77 6.03 -25.84 -3.96
CA GLU A 77 6.31 -25.22 -2.67
C GLU A 77 5.59 -23.87 -2.53
N TRP A 78 5.62 -23.06 -3.57
CA TRP A 78 4.92 -21.77 -3.57
C TRP A 78 3.41 -21.96 -3.42
N THR A 79 2.82 -22.88 -4.18
CA THR A 79 1.39 -23.19 -4.06
C THR A 79 1.05 -23.64 -2.64
N ARG A 80 1.82 -24.55 -2.07
CA ARG A 80 1.64 -25.03 -0.70
C ARG A 80 1.79 -23.89 0.33
N PHE A 81 2.80 -23.03 0.19
CA PHE A 81 2.98 -21.88 1.07
C PHE A 81 1.77 -20.91 1.02
N CYS A 82 1.22 -20.68 -0.16
CA CYS A 82 0.01 -19.87 -0.32
C CYS A 82 -1.19 -20.52 0.38
N GLU A 83 -1.46 -21.79 0.14
CA GLU A 83 -2.63 -22.51 0.68
C GLU A 83 -2.56 -22.74 2.20
N GLU A 84 -1.38 -22.99 2.73
CA GLU A 84 -1.20 -23.27 4.16
C GLU A 84 -1.09 -21.99 5.00
N TYR A 85 -0.57 -20.90 4.43
CA TYR A 85 -0.25 -19.73 5.21
C TYR A 85 -0.66 -18.41 4.56
N LEU A 86 -0.14 -18.06 3.38
CA LEU A 86 -0.26 -16.69 2.84
C LEU A 86 -1.71 -16.33 2.50
N ASP A 87 -2.40 -17.19 1.78
CA ASP A 87 -3.78 -17.00 1.27
C ASP A 87 -4.65 -18.22 1.58
N LYS A 88 -4.63 -18.64 2.84
CA LYS A 88 -5.38 -19.80 3.30
C LYS A 88 -6.88 -19.61 3.04
N PRO A 89 -7.58 -20.56 2.38
CA PRO A 89 -8.98 -20.43 2.00
C PRO A 89 -9.96 -20.16 3.17
N SER A 90 -9.57 -20.54 4.39
CA SER A 90 -10.37 -20.30 5.59
C SER A 90 -10.21 -18.91 6.21
N ASP A 91 -9.21 -18.13 5.75
CA ASP A 91 -8.88 -16.85 6.35
C ASP A 91 -9.77 -15.73 5.80
N ASN A 92 -10.35 -14.99 6.71
CA ASN A 92 -10.99 -13.72 6.40
C ASN A 92 -9.96 -12.57 6.42
N HIS A 93 -10.41 -11.35 6.10
CA HIS A 93 -9.55 -10.15 6.07
C HIS A 93 -8.89 -9.83 7.43
N ILE A 94 -9.55 -10.15 8.55
CA ILE A 94 -9.00 -9.96 9.91
C ILE A 94 -7.86 -10.94 10.15
N ASP A 95 -8.03 -12.21 9.74
CA ASP A 95 -7.00 -13.23 9.90
C ASP A 95 -5.76 -12.89 9.06
N LYS A 96 -5.94 -12.43 7.82
CA LYS A 96 -4.85 -11.94 6.95
C LYS A 96 -4.11 -10.75 7.58
N THR A 97 -4.85 -9.80 8.17
CA THR A 97 -4.25 -8.66 8.88
C THR A 97 -3.45 -9.11 10.10
N ARG A 98 -3.97 -10.06 10.89
CA ARG A 98 -3.25 -10.62 12.05
C ARG A 98 -1.94 -11.28 11.67
N LYS A 99 -1.86 -11.98 10.56
CA LYS A 99 -0.61 -12.58 10.08
C LYS A 99 0.49 -11.52 9.95
N ILE A 100 0.20 -10.38 9.35
CA ILE A 100 1.19 -9.31 9.19
C ILE A 100 1.56 -8.68 10.55
N HIS A 101 0.57 -8.55 11.46
CA HIS A 101 0.80 -7.90 12.75
C HIS A 101 1.42 -8.82 13.80
N ASN A 102 0.99 -10.07 13.91
CA ASN A 102 1.34 -10.95 15.02
C ASN A 102 2.14 -12.18 14.55
N ASP A 103 1.70 -12.80 13.45
CA ASP A 103 2.16 -14.12 13.03
C ASP A 103 2.93 -14.02 11.70
N TYR A 104 3.76 -12.98 11.55
CA TYR A 104 4.46 -12.64 10.31
C TYR A 104 5.65 -13.54 9.97
N ILE A 105 5.86 -14.59 10.75
CA ILE A 105 6.90 -15.61 10.56
C ILE A 105 6.21 -16.97 10.45
N TYR A 106 6.57 -17.74 9.43
CA TYR A 106 6.05 -19.07 9.22
C TYR A 106 7.17 -20.09 9.03
N ASP A 107 7.10 -21.20 9.78
CA ASP A 107 8.05 -22.31 9.67
C ASP A 107 7.66 -23.17 8.46
N PHE A 108 8.34 -22.97 7.34
CA PHE A 108 8.06 -23.69 6.09
C PHE A 108 9.02 -24.86 5.91
N VAL A 109 8.45 -26.03 5.57
CA VAL A 109 9.22 -27.24 5.25
C VAL A 109 9.34 -27.35 3.73
N PHE A 110 10.56 -27.25 3.23
CA PHE A 110 10.86 -27.41 1.80
C PHE A 110 10.78 -28.88 1.35
N ASP A 111 10.72 -29.13 0.05
CA ASP A 111 10.56 -30.49 -0.51
C ASP A 111 11.78 -31.37 -0.24
N ASP A 112 12.96 -30.79 -0.03
CA ASP A 112 14.18 -31.48 0.39
C ASP A 112 14.23 -31.78 1.91
N GLY A 113 13.22 -31.38 2.66
CA GLY A 113 13.06 -31.62 4.10
C GLY A 113 13.70 -30.58 5.01
N HIS A 114 14.42 -29.58 4.48
CA HIS A 114 14.90 -28.52 5.36
C HIS A 114 13.75 -27.58 5.80
N ILE A 115 13.89 -26.98 6.99
CA ILE A 115 12.92 -26.07 7.57
C ILE A 115 13.53 -24.68 7.62
N LYS A 116 12.78 -23.68 7.18
CA LYS A 116 13.20 -22.27 7.27
C LYS A 116 12.03 -21.38 7.69
N ASN A 117 12.32 -20.42 8.55
CA ASN A 117 11.39 -19.38 8.94
C ASN A 117 11.23 -18.41 7.77
N ILE A 118 10.02 -18.27 7.24
CA ILE A 118 9.68 -17.35 6.16
C ILE A 118 9.03 -16.11 6.77
N TYR A 119 9.66 -14.96 6.60
CA TYR A 119 9.18 -13.68 7.09
C TYR A 119 8.35 -13.00 6.02
N LEU A 120 7.16 -12.53 6.36
CA LEU A 120 6.36 -11.64 5.50
C LEU A 120 6.91 -10.20 5.51
N VAL A 121 7.39 -9.77 6.68
CA VAL A 121 8.02 -8.47 6.90
C VAL A 121 9.16 -8.61 7.90
N ASP A 122 10.26 -7.89 7.69
CA ASP A 122 11.34 -7.78 8.67
C ASP A 122 11.04 -6.59 9.59
N LYS A 123 10.61 -6.86 10.82
CA LYS A 123 10.27 -5.82 11.81
C LYS A 123 11.47 -5.33 12.60
N GLU A 124 12.56 -6.09 12.63
CA GLU A 124 13.79 -5.72 13.32
C GLU A 124 14.64 -4.79 12.45
N ASN A 125 14.75 -5.11 11.17
CA ASN A 125 15.46 -4.30 10.20
C ASN A 125 14.51 -3.82 9.08
N VAL A 126 13.79 -2.75 9.38
CA VAL A 126 12.77 -2.18 8.50
C VAL A 126 13.31 -1.85 7.09
N THR A 127 14.60 -1.51 6.99
CA THR A 127 15.23 -1.15 5.70
C THR A 127 15.43 -2.33 4.75
N LYS A 128 15.30 -3.57 5.23
CA LYS A 128 15.31 -4.76 4.37
C LYS A 128 14.00 -4.95 3.59
N ASN A 129 12.91 -4.34 4.07
CA ASN A 129 11.65 -4.47 3.39
C ASN A 129 11.63 -3.66 2.10
N LYS A 130 11.16 -4.27 1.04
CA LYS A 130 10.96 -3.60 -0.24
C LYS A 130 9.67 -2.79 -0.22
N MET A 131 9.79 -1.49 -0.42
CA MET A 131 8.67 -0.56 -0.50
C MET A 131 8.31 -0.34 -1.97
N GLN A 132 7.05 -0.59 -2.33
CA GLN A 132 6.57 -0.47 -3.70
C GLN A 132 5.25 0.31 -3.73
N VAL A 133 4.92 0.89 -4.87
CA VAL A 133 3.66 1.62 -5.09
C VAL A 133 3.05 1.23 -6.42
N ILE A 134 1.74 1.02 -6.41
CA ILE A 134 0.93 0.79 -7.60
C ILE A 134 -0.24 1.76 -7.63
N SER A 135 -0.70 2.10 -8.84
CA SER A 135 -1.89 2.90 -9.05
C SER A 135 -2.98 2.08 -9.70
N GLN A 136 -4.24 2.44 -9.40
CA GLN A 136 -5.42 1.96 -10.10
C GLN A 136 -5.55 0.42 -10.13
N PHE A 137 -5.21 -0.24 -9.02
CA PHE A 137 -5.39 -1.68 -8.89
C PHE A 137 -6.88 -2.04 -8.85
N GLU A 138 -7.32 -2.90 -9.76
CA GLU A 138 -8.68 -3.40 -9.82
C GLU A 138 -8.76 -4.75 -9.11
N GLN A 139 -9.48 -4.78 -7.99
CA GLN A 139 -9.78 -6.03 -7.30
C GLN A 139 -11.03 -6.65 -7.90
N ALA A 140 -10.92 -7.86 -8.43
CA ALA A 140 -12.07 -8.64 -8.88
C ALA A 140 -12.87 -9.12 -7.65
N GLY A 141 -14.06 -8.58 -7.47
CA GLY A 141 -15.02 -8.94 -6.44
C GLY A 141 -16.44 -8.84 -6.96
N SER A 142 -17.44 -8.87 -6.08
CA SER A 142 -18.86 -8.69 -6.43
C SER A 142 -19.15 -7.32 -7.09
N GLN A 143 -18.26 -6.35 -6.85
CA GLN A 143 -18.15 -5.10 -7.60
C GLN A 143 -16.65 -4.80 -7.82
N ALA A 144 -16.30 -4.29 -9.00
CA ALA A 144 -14.92 -3.89 -9.30
C ALA A 144 -14.54 -2.67 -8.46
N ASN A 145 -13.77 -2.89 -7.41
CA ASN A 145 -13.22 -1.83 -6.58
C ASN A 145 -11.90 -1.37 -7.19
N ARG A 146 -11.77 -0.07 -7.43
CA ARG A 146 -10.57 0.55 -7.98
C ARG A 146 -10.03 1.53 -6.96
N TYR A 147 -8.86 1.21 -6.43
CA TYR A 147 -8.15 2.07 -5.49
C TYR A 147 -7.23 3.03 -6.25
N ASP A 148 -7.16 4.29 -5.80
CA ASP A 148 -6.33 5.29 -6.47
C ASP A 148 -4.84 4.92 -6.36
N VAL A 149 -4.35 4.68 -5.14
CA VAL A 149 -2.96 4.27 -4.89
C VAL A 149 -2.92 3.17 -3.83
N THR A 150 -2.12 2.14 -4.07
CA THR A 150 -1.84 1.09 -3.08
C THR A 150 -0.34 1.03 -2.81
N ILE A 151 0.04 1.04 -1.54
CA ILE A 151 1.42 0.87 -1.09
C ILE A 151 1.62 -0.59 -0.72
N LEU A 152 2.68 -1.19 -1.27
CA LEU A 152 3.07 -2.57 -1.01
C LEU A 152 4.33 -2.59 -0.15
N VAL A 153 4.39 -3.56 0.76
CA VAL A 153 5.60 -3.92 1.51
C VAL A 153 5.91 -5.38 1.20
N ASN A 154 7.06 -5.65 0.62
CA ASN A 154 7.43 -6.98 0.11
C ASN A 154 6.36 -7.59 -0.79
N GLY A 155 5.76 -6.78 -1.65
CA GLY A 155 4.66 -7.17 -2.53
C GLY A 155 3.28 -7.22 -1.87
N LEU A 156 3.19 -7.23 -0.53
CA LEU A 156 1.92 -7.30 0.20
C LEU A 156 1.20 -5.95 0.19
N PRO A 157 -0.08 -5.86 -0.21
CA PRO A 157 -0.84 -4.62 -0.25
C PRO A 157 -1.28 -4.20 1.16
N LEU A 158 -0.50 -3.34 1.81
CA LEU A 158 -0.71 -2.96 3.21
C LEU A 158 -1.46 -1.65 3.40
N VAL A 159 -1.34 -0.70 2.46
CA VAL A 159 -1.98 0.61 2.58
C VAL A 159 -2.71 0.94 1.29
N GLN A 160 -3.97 1.30 1.44
CA GLN A 160 -4.81 1.82 0.35
C GLN A 160 -5.06 3.30 0.58
N VAL A 161 -4.86 4.09 -0.46
CA VAL A 161 -5.01 5.55 -0.43
C VAL A 161 -6.09 5.94 -1.42
N GLU A 162 -7.06 6.69 -0.92
CA GLU A 162 -8.12 7.30 -1.70
C GLU A 162 -7.90 8.82 -1.74
N LEU A 163 -7.77 9.37 -2.92
CA LEU A 163 -7.47 10.78 -3.13
C LEU A 163 -8.71 11.52 -3.60
N LYS A 164 -8.95 12.68 -3.03
CA LYS A 164 -10.03 13.58 -3.45
C LYS A 164 -9.49 14.98 -3.71
N LYS A 165 -9.97 15.59 -4.79
CA LYS A 165 -9.63 16.99 -5.09
C LYS A 165 -10.07 17.92 -3.97
N ARG A 166 -9.40 19.04 -3.82
CA ARG A 166 -9.79 20.07 -2.84
C ARG A 166 -11.24 20.52 -3.06
N GLY A 167 -11.94 20.77 -1.94
CA GLY A 167 -13.36 21.15 -1.95
C GLY A 167 -14.33 19.97 -1.89
N VAL A 168 -13.86 18.74 -2.05
CA VAL A 168 -14.66 17.54 -1.78
C VAL A 168 -14.59 17.21 -0.29
N ALA A 169 -15.73 16.92 0.32
CA ALA A 169 -15.78 16.61 1.74
C ALA A 169 -15.03 15.29 2.02
N ILE A 170 -14.20 15.26 3.07
CA ILE A 170 -13.49 14.04 3.53
C ILE A 170 -14.46 12.88 3.76
N ARG A 171 -15.72 13.18 4.13
CA ARG A 171 -16.78 12.18 4.28
C ARG A 171 -17.00 11.33 3.01
N GLU A 172 -16.80 11.89 1.82
CA GLU A 172 -16.96 11.14 0.56
C GLU A 172 -15.86 10.08 0.40
N ALA A 173 -14.59 10.46 0.69
CA ALA A 173 -13.48 9.51 0.70
C ALA A 173 -13.69 8.42 1.75
N PHE A 174 -14.12 8.79 2.97
CA PHE A 174 -14.42 7.84 4.04
C PHE A 174 -15.53 6.86 3.64
N ASN A 175 -16.62 7.36 3.03
CA ASN A 175 -17.73 6.52 2.58
C ASN A 175 -17.27 5.54 1.49
N GLN A 176 -16.36 5.94 0.61
CA GLN A 176 -15.81 5.09 -0.44
C GLN A 176 -14.95 3.98 0.17
N VAL A 177 -14.02 4.29 1.06
CA VAL A 177 -13.19 3.30 1.77
C VAL A 177 -14.06 2.33 2.59
N ASN A 178 -15.09 2.84 3.30
CA ASN A 178 -15.99 2.02 4.10
C ASN A 178 -16.87 1.10 3.23
N ARG A 179 -17.22 1.52 2.02
CA ARG A 179 -17.90 0.65 1.05
C ARG A 179 -16.99 -0.48 0.62
N TYR A 180 -15.75 -0.19 0.22
CA TYR A 180 -14.76 -1.19 -0.19
C TYR A 180 -14.50 -2.24 0.90
N SER A 181 -14.40 -1.82 2.17
CA SER A 181 -14.17 -2.74 3.29
C SER A 181 -15.34 -3.69 3.59
N LYS A 182 -16.55 -3.39 3.10
CA LYS A 182 -17.74 -4.25 3.27
C LYS A 182 -17.98 -5.18 2.09
N GLU A 183 -17.41 -4.85 0.94
CA GLU A 183 -17.61 -5.57 -0.32
C GLU A 183 -16.42 -6.49 -0.66
N SER A 184 -15.34 -6.42 0.13
CA SER A 184 -14.17 -7.30 0.11
C SER A 184 -14.39 -8.47 1.04
#